data_024962044c768408aa6d165ee30ed688
#
_entry.id   024962044c768408aa6d165ee30ed688
#
_cell.length_a   1.000
_cell.length_b   1.000
_cell.length_c   1.000
_cell.angle_alpha   90.00
_cell.angle_beta   90.00
_cell.angle_gamma   90.00
#
_symmetry.space_group_name_H-M   'P 1'
#
loop_
_entity.id
_entity.type
_entity.pdbx_description
1 polymer ?
#
loop_
_entity_poly.entity_id
_entity_poly.type
_entity_poly.pdbx_seq_one_letter_code
_entity_poly.pdbx_strand_id
1 'polypeptide(L)'
;LAVLGSAFIPDNFRTINFYQFIKLTRKALSSGKHKVFFTRRNDEMIQGLVAKYIFGSKMKIIFLSTAQRNHTKFTKWLISKMDSIVSTSVKAASYLVDKPDIIIPHGIDLNRFSLPKDKQESWAKLNLPGNLGIGIFGRVRYSKGIDILVNAAIKILPNYPEATVVICGETQVEDMSYKNKMENKIKKANLDNRIIFLGKKTFEE
;
A
#
# COMPACT_ATOMS: atom_id res chain seq x y z
N LEU A 1 -14.15 7.63 -15.09
CA LEU A 1 -13.29 6.57 -14.58
C LEU A 1 -14.14 5.34 -14.23
N ALA A 2 -13.65 4.14 -14.53
CA ALA A 2 -14.29 2.88 -14.13
C ALA A 2 -13.22 1.92 -13.60
N VAL A 3 -13.63 1.05 -12.67
CA VAL A 3 -12.75 0.06 -12.05
C VAL A 3 -13.23 -1.35 -12.42
N LEU A 4 -12.31 -2.17 -12.92
CA LEU A 4 -12.60 -3.57 -13.25
C LEU A 4 -12.46 -4.41 -11.95
N GLY A 5 -13.55 -5.05 -11.55
CA GLY A 5 -13.63 -5.85 -10.33
C GLY A 5 -14.58 -5.26 -9.28
N SER A 6 -14.62 -5.87 -8.08
CA SER A 6 -15.62 -5.55 -7.06
C SER A 6 -15.07 -5.36 -5.63
N ALA A 7 -13.76 -5.45 -5.40
CA ALA A 7 -13.22 -5.45 -4.04
C ALA A 7 -12.73 -4.05 -3.62
N PHE A 8 -13.17 -3.58 -2.44
CA PHE A 8 -12.65 -2.40 -1.73
C PHE A 8 -12.58 -1.11 -2.57
N ILE A 9 -13.63 -0.84 -3.35
CA ILE A 9 -13.72 0.33 -4.20
C ILE A 9 -14.67 1.32 -3.52
N PRO A 10 -14.28 2.61 -3.38
CA PRO A 10 -15.18 3.64 -2.87
C PRO A 10 -16.45 3.76 -3.74
N ASP A 11 -17.59 4.06 -3.13
CA ASP A 11 -18.91 4.08 -3.78
C ASP A 11 -19.03 5.09 -4.93
N ASN A 12 -18.16 6.10 -4.95
CA ASN A 12 -18.12 7.09 -6.02
C ASN A 12 -17.49 6.61 -7.33
N PHE A 13 -16.97 5.36 -7.37
CA PHE A 13 -16.39 4.79 -8.59
C PHE A 13 -17.35 3.78 -9.25
N ARG A 14 -17.51 3.92 -10.57
CA ARG A 14 -18.24 2.93 -11.35
C ARG A 14 -17.46 1.62 -11.41
N THR A 15 -18.02 0.53 -10.91
CA THR A 15 -17.49 -0.82 -11.08
C THR A 15 -18.02 -1.47 -12.33
N ILE A 16 -17.18 -2.23 -13.02
CA ILE A 16 -17.55 -2.95 -14.25
C ILE A 16 -16.99 -4.38 -14.21
N ASN A 17 -17.70 -5.31 -14.78
CA ASN A 17 -17.22 -6.67 -15.02
C ASN A 17 -16.41 -6.76 -16.33
N PHE A 18 -15.77 -7.92 -16.58
CA PHE A 18 -14.91 -8.10 -17.75
C PHE A 18 -15.64 -7.96 -19.09
N TYR A 19 -16.89 -8.40 -19.19
CA TYR A 19 -17.69 -8.21 -20.40
C TYR A 19 -17.97 -6.72 -20.68
N GLN A 20 -18.38 -6.00 -19.66
CA GLN A 20 -18.58 -4.53 -19.75
C GLN A 20 -17.29 -3.80 -20.09
N PHE A 21 -16.15 -4.26 -19.55
CA PHE A 21 -14.83 -3.72 -19.87
C PHE A 21 -14.50 -3.89 -21.36
N ILE A 22 -14.69 -5.08 -21.93
CA ILE A 22 -14.50 -5.32 -23.36
C ILE A 22 -15.43 -4.43 -24.19
N LYS A 23 -16.73 -4.40 -23.87
CA LYS A 23 -17.71 -3.55 -24.58
C LYS A 23 -17.31 -2.07 -24.55
N LEU A 24 -16.83 -1.60 -23.40
CA LEU A 24 -16.36 -0.23 -23.22
C LEU A 24 -15.11 0.06 -24.06
N THR A 25 -14.16 -0.89 -24.14
CA THR A 25 -12.84 -0.64 -24.74
C THR A 25 -12.75 -0.97 -26.23
N ARG A 26 -13.67 -1.76 -26.81
CA ARG A 26 -13.71 -2.06 -28.25
C ARG A 26 -13.97 -0.84 -29.12
N LYS A 27 -14.82 0.08 -28.69
CA LYS A 27 -15.14 1.29 -29.45
C LYS A 27 -14.01 2.32 -29.28
N ALA A 28 -13.40 2.77 -30.36
CA ALA A 28 -12.44 3.87 -30.35
C ALA A 28 -13.10 5.18 -29.90
N LEU A 29 -12.32 6.10 -29.38
CA LEU A 29 -12.78 7.47 -29.15
C LEU A 29 -12.70 8.27 -30.45
N SER A 30 -13.74 9.06 -30.74
CA SER A 30 -13.82 9.90 -31.95
C SER A 30 -12.80 11.04 -32.00
N SER A 31 -12.24 11.38 -30.86
CA SER A 31 -11.32 12.54 -30.68
C SER A 31 -9.84 12.21 -30.94
N GLY A 32 -9.48 11.05 -31.49
CA GLY A 32 -8.09 10.58 -31.57
C GLY A 32 -7.43 10.24 -30.24
N LYS A 33 -8.14 10.42 -29.13
CA LYS A 33 -7.67 10.05 -27.79
C LYS A 33 -7.75 8.54 -27.57
N HIS A 34 -6.92 8.04 -26.70
CA HIS A 34 -6.92 6.62 -26.33
C HIS A 34 -7.64 6.40 -24.98
N LYS A 35 -8.34 5.28 -24.88
CA LYS A 35 -8.72 4.73 -23.58
C LYS A 35 -7.48 4.13 -22.96
N VAL A 36 -7.35 4.25 -21.65
CA VAL A 36 -6.21 3.78 -20.90
C VAL A 36 -6.67 2.76 -19.85
N PHE A 37 -5.98 1.65 -19.80
CA PHE A 37 -6.15 0.64 -18.75
C PHE A 37 -4.89 0.58 -17.89
N PHE A 38 -5.01 0.96 -16.61
CA PHE A 38 -3.93 0.88 -15.64
C PHE A 38 -3.88 -0.49 -15.01
N THR A 39 -2.69 -1.09 -14.98
CA THR A 39 -2.45 -2.42 -14.41
C THR A 39 -1.31 -2.38 -13.40
N ARG A 40 -1.40 -3.18 -12.33
CA ARG A 40 -0.36 -3.31 -11.29
C ARG A 40 0.02 -4.76 -11.01
N ARG A 41 -0.81 -5.71 -11.43
CA ARG A 41 -0.66 -7.15 -11.18
C ARG A 41 -0.63 -7.93 -12.49
N ASN A 42 -0.10 -9.15 -12.40
CA ASN A 42 -0.04 -10.04 -13.57
C ASN A 42 -1.43 -10.36 -14.12
N ASP A 43 -2.41 -10.63 -13.25
CA ASP A 43 -3.79 -10.92 -13.64
C ASP A 43 -4.44 -9.74 -14.38
N GLU A 44 -4.20 -8.51 -13.94
CA GLU A 44 -4.68 -7.30 -14.60
C GLU A 44 -4.00 -7.12 -15.98
N MET A 45 -2.67 -7.34 -16.07
CA MET A 45 -1.96 -7.30 -17.34
C MET A 45 -2.50 -8.34 -18.33
N ILE A 46 -2.72 -9.58 -17.87
CA ILE A 46 -3.29 -10.65 -18.69
C ILE A 46 -4.68 -10.27 -19.18
N GLN A 47 -5.56 -9.76 -18.32
CA GLN A 47 -6.89 -9.28 -18.71
C GLN A 47 -6.82 -8.18 -19.78
N GLY A 48 -5.90 -7.24 -19.63
CA GLY A 48 -5.66 -6.19 -20.63
C GLY A 48 -5.21 -6.74 -21.99
N LEU A 49 -4.24 -7.68 -21.97
CA LEU A 49 -3.72 -8.31 -23.20
C LEU A 49 -4.80 -9.16 -23.88
N VAL A 50 -5.56 -9.95 -23.13
CA VAL A 50 -6.69 -10.73 -23.65
C VAL A 50 -7.73 -9.80 -24.30
N ALA A 51 -8.12 -8.73 -23.62
CA ALA A 51 -9.05 -7.75 -24.17
C ALA A 51 -8.51 -7.11 -25.46
N LYS A 52 -7.22 -6.77 -25.51
CA LYS A 52 -6.58 -6.11 -26.65
C LYS A 52 -6.42 -7.05 -27.85
N TYR A 53 -5.85 -8.24 -27.65
CA TYR A 53 -5.45 -9.11 -28.76
C TYR A 53 -6.52 -10.14 -29.15
N ILE A 54 -7.36 -10.59 -28.23
CA ILE A 54 -8.43 -11.56 -28.52
C ILE A 54 -9.74 -10.85 -28.82
N PHE A 55 -10.12 -9.85 -28.05
CA PHE A 55 -11.40 -9.16 -28.20
C PHE A 55 -11.32 -7.84 -29.00
N GLY A 56 -10.14 -7.45 -29.51
CA GLY A 56 -9.97 -6.29 -30.36
C GLY A 56 -10.21 -4.94 -29.66
N SER A 57 -9.92 -4.85 -28.35
CA SER A 57 -10.05 -3.60 -27.60
C SER A 57 -9.04 -2.55 -28.04
N LYS A 58 -9.53 -1.33 -28.31
CA LYS A 58 -8.75 -0.17 -28.78
C LYS A 58 -8.35 0.69 -27.59
N MET A 59 -7.34 0.25 -26.84
CA MET A 59 -6.86 0.95 -25.64
C MET A 59 -5.34 0.84 -25.51
N LYS A 60 -4.77 1.71 -24.69
CA LYS A 60 -3.39 1.61 -24.22
C LYS A 60 -3.37 0.97 -22.85
N ILE A 61 -2.41 0.06 -22.61
CA ILE A 61 -2.23 -0.62 -21.33
C ILE A 61 -0.99 -0.04 -20.67
N ILE A 62 -1.18 0.54 -19.48
CA ILE A 62 -0.08 1.12 -18.68
C ILE A 62 0.19 0.21 -17.49
N PHE A 63 1.44 -0.20 -17.31
CA PHE A 63 1.87 -0.91 -16.11
C PHE A 63 2.40 0.08 -15.07
N LEU A 64 1.86 0.00 -13.84
CA LEU A 64 2.33 0.77 -12.70
C LEU A 64 3.22 -0.10 -11.80
N SER A 65 4.53 0.13 -11.86
CA SER A 65 5.52 -0.58 -11.03
C SER A 65 5.65 0.07 -9.67
N THR A 66 5.26 -0.68 -8.63
CA THR A 66 5.40 -0.28 -7.21
C THR A 66 6.34 -1.20 -6.43
N ALA A 67 6.62 -2.39 -6.98
CA ALA A 67 7.37 -3.44 -6.29
C ALA A 67 8.87 -3.15 -6.30
N GLN A 68 9.49 -3.18 -5.11
CA GLN A 68 10.94 -3.05 -4.94
C GLN A 68 11.59 -4.44 -4.81
N ARG A 69 11.38 -5.28 -5.82
CA ARG A 69 11.92 -6.65 -5.89
C ARG A 69 12.06 -7.09 -7.34
N ASN A 70 12.94 -8.06 -7.58
CA ASN A 70 13.07 -8.68 -8.90
C ASN A 70 11.77 -9.36 -9.32
N HIS A 71 11.37 -9.10 -10.56
CA HIS A 71 10.23 -9.74 -11.19
C HIS A 71 10.63 -11.11 -11.77
N THR A 72 9.69 -12.06 -11.78
CA THR A 72 9.87 -13.35 -12.47
C THR A 72 10.01 -13.15 -13.98
N LYS A 73 10.58 -14.12 -14.68
CA LYS A 73 10.68 -14.09 -16.16
C LYS A 73 9.33 -13.87 -16.81
N PHE A 74 8.28 -14.52 -16.31
CA PHE A 74 6.91 -14.35 -16.81
C PHE A 74 6.39 -12.91 -16.60
N THR A 75 6.58 -12.34 -15.42
CA THR A 75 6.18 -10.94 -15.15
C THR A 75 6.95 -9.96 -16.03
N LYS A 76 8.25 -10.16 -16.24
CA LYS A 76 9.06 -9.33 -17.15
C LYS A 76 8.54 -9.40 -18.59
N TRP A 77 8.15 -10.59 -19.05
CA TRP A 77 7.55 -10.78 -20.36
C TRP A 77 6.19 -10.05 -20.46
N LEU A 78 5.33 -10.13 -19.44
CA LEU A 78 4.08 -9.36 -19.43
C LEU A 78 4.35 -7.85 -19.51
N ILE A 79 5.29 -7.34 -18.71
CA ILE A 79 5.65 -5.92 -18.69
C ILE A 79 6.13 -5.45 -20.08
N SER A 80 6.91 -6.27 -20.81
CA SER A 80 7.39 -5.93 -22.15
C SER A 80 6.26 -5.81 -23.21
N LYS A 81 5.03 -6.25 -22.88
CA LYS A 81 3.85 -6.12 -23.77
C LYS A 81 2.98 -4.91 -23.43
N MET A 82 3.36 -4.13 -22.44
CA MET A 82 2.61 -2.92 -22.07
C MET A 82 2.95 -1.77 -23.01
N ASP A 83 1.99 -0.88 -23.22
CA ASP A 83 2.20 0.30 -24.07
C ASP A 83 3.03 1.39 -23.37
N SER A 84 3.05 1.39 -22.05
CA SER A 84 3.81 2.34 -21.24
C SER A 84 4.05 1.78 -19.84
N ILE A 85 5.15 2.22 -19.20
CA ILE A 85 5.54 1.82 -17.87
C ILE A 85 5.68 3.07 -17.00
N VAL A 86 4.96 3.12 -15.90
CA VAL A 86 5.07 4.14 -14.86
C VAL A 86 5.66 3.50 -13.60
N SER A 87 6.62 4.15 -12.97
CA SER A 87 7.16 3.71 -11.67
C SER A 87 6.82 4.69 -10.56
N THR A 88 6.64 4.19 -9.34
CA THR A 88 6.33 5.05 -8.18
C THR A 88 7.56 5.54 -7.44
N SER A 89 8.74 5.05 -7.77
CA SER A 89 10.01 5.50 -7.19
C SER A 89 11.20 5.09 -8.05
N VAL A 90 12.31 5.79 -7.89
CA VAL A 90 13.60 5.43 -8.52
C VAL A 90 14.01 4.02 -8.14
N LYS A 91 13.78 3.63 -6.87
CA LYS A 91 14.10 2.28 -6.39
C LYS A 91 13.20 1.22 -7.02
N ALA A 92 11.91 1.46 -7.21
CA ALA A 92 11.04 0.53 -7.93
C ALA A 92 11.45 0.44 -9.43
N ALA A 93 11.85 1.55 -10.03
CA ALA A 93 12.34 1.60 -11.40
C ALA A 93 13.61 0.75 -11.61
N SER A 94 14.52 0.69 -10.64
CA SER A 94 15.75 -0.09 -10.76
C SER A 94 15.56 -1.61 -10.84
N TYR A 95 14.37 -2.12 -10.55
CA TYR A 95 13.99 -3.53 -10.69
C TYR A 95 13.32 -3.87 -12.03
N LEU A 96 13.08 -2.87 -12.87
CA LEU A 96 12.57 -3.05 -14.23
C LEU A 96 13.71 -3.40 -15.20
N VAL A 97 13.39 -4.09 -16.29
CA VAL A 97 14.34 -4.36 -17.36
C VAL A 97 14.56 -3.10 -18.19
N ASP A 98 13.44 -2.48 -18.60
CA ASP A 98 13.46 -1.25 -19.35
C ASP A 98 13.18 -0.06 -18.41
N LYS A 99 13.72 1.11 -18.77
CA LYS A 99 13.43 2.34 -18.02
C LYS A 99 11.93 2.64 -18.11
N PRO A 100 11.28 3.05 -16.99
CA PRO A 100 9.91 3.53 -17.07
C PRO A 100 9.86 4.85 -17.87
N ASP A 101 8.74 5.10 -18.53
CA ASP A 101 8.53 6.36 -19.26
C ASP A 101 8.50 7.56 -18.31
N ILE A 102 7.99 7.35 -17.09
CA ILE A 102 7.93 8.39 -16.06
C ILE A 102 7.94 7.78 -14.67
N ILE A 103 8.47 8.54 -13.70
CA ILE A 103 8.37 8.22 -12.27
C ILE A 103 7.40 9.20 -11.62
N ILE A 104 6.29 8.68 -11.09
CA ILE A 104 5.27 9.46 -10.38
C ILE A 104 5.17 8.91 -8.94
N PRO A 105 5.68 9.63 -7.93
CA PRO A 105 5.55 9.21 -6.54
C PRO A 105 4.09 9.07 -6.11
N HIS A 106 3.86 8.28 -5.05
CA HIS A 106 2.54 8.20 -4.45
C HIS A 106 2.10 9.57 -3.92
N GLY A 107 0.90 9.97 -4.31
CA GLY A 107 0.24 11.13 -3.73
C GLY A 107 -0.44 10.77 -2.40
N ILE A 108 -0.68 11.79 -1.58
CA ILE A 108 -1.51 11.71 -0.37
C ILE A 108 -2.60 12.78 -0.42
N ASP A 109 -3.71 12.50 0.23
CA ASP A 109 -4.77 13.49 0.40
C ASP A 109 -4.39 14.44 1.55
N LEU A 110 -3.94 15.64 1.22
CA LEU A 110 -3.51 16.64 2.20
C LEU A 110 -4.67 17.22 3.03
N ASN A 111 -5.92 17.12 2.56
CA ASN A 111 -7.08 17.52 3.36
C ASN A 111 -7.33 16.52 4.49
N ARG A 112 -7.05 15.24 4.22
CA ARG A 112 -7.22 14.16 5.18
C ARG A 112 -6.00 13.97 6.08
N PHE A 113 -4.80 14.08 5.53
CA PHE A 113 -3.53 13.92 6.24
C PHE A 113 -2.83 15.26 6.40
N SER A 114 -3.44 16.14 7.21
CA SER A 114 -2.87 17.43 7.57
C SER A 114 -2.04 17.33 8.85
N LEU A 115 -1.04 18.20 8.96
CA LEU A 115 -0.31 18.34 10.23
C LEU A 115 -1.24 18.93 11.29
N PRO A 116 -1.21 18.40 12.53
CA PRO A 116 -1.98 18.97 13.61
C PRO A 116 -1.47 20.39 13.95
N LYS A 117 -2.38 21.29 14.29
CA LYS A 117 -2.04 22.65 14.73
C LYS A 117 -1.24 22.62 16.04
N ASP A 118 -1.64 21.77 16.96
CA ASP A 118 -0.95 21.50 18.21
C ASP A 118 -0.71 19.97 18.33
N LYS A 119 0.56 19.58 18.41
CA LYS A 119 0.97 18.18 18.54
C LYS A 119 0.68 17.63 19.95
N GLN A 120 0.81 18.45 20.98
CA GLN A 120 0.59 18.02 22.36
C GLN A 120 -0.90 17.81 22.61
N GLU A 121 -1.75 18.72 22.15
CA GLU A 121 -3.21 18.56 22.23
C GLU A 121 -3.67 17.31 21.45
N SER A 122 -3.12 17.10 20.26
CA SER A 122 -3.43 15.93 19.44
C SER A 122 -3.00 14.62 20.08
N TRP A 123 -1.83 14.61 20.75
CA TRP A 123 -1.35 13.45 21.50
C TRP A 123 -2.24 13.16 22.71
N ALA A 124 -2.62 14.18 23.47
CA ALA A 124 -3.48 14.05 24.63
C ALA A 124 -4.86 13.43 24.29
N LYS A 125 -5.41 13.76 23.12
CA LYS A 125 -6.68 13.18 22.62
C LYS A 125 -6.61 11.68 22.38
N LEU A 126 -5.41 11.13 22.17
CA LEU A 126 -5.22 9.68 21.98
C LEU A 126 -5.22 8.91 23.30
N ASN A 127 -5.18 9.58 24.45
CA ASN A 127 -5.07 8.98 25.78
C ASN A 127 -3.89 8.00 25.92
N LEU A 128 -2.78 8.31 25.24
CA LEU A 128 -1.55 7.53 25.29
C LEU A 128 -0.57 8.15 26.30
N PRO A 129 0.25 7.35 26.99
CA PRO A 129 1.21 7.86 27.95
C PRO A 129 2.34 8.65 27.30
N GLY A 130 2.98 9.51 28.09
CA GLY A 130 4.08 10.38 27.63
C GLY A 130 3.62 11.51 26.71
N ASN A 131 4.58 12.09 25.99
CA ASN A 131 4.34 13.19 25.05
C ASN A 131 5.14 13.06 23.75
N LEU A 132 5.95 11.98 23.62
CA LEU A 132 6.70 11.66 22.42
C LEU A 132 6.24 10.31 21.86
N GLY A 133 5.56 10.31 20.70
CA GLY A 133 5.09 9.12 20.02
C GLY A 133 6.05 8.62 18.95
N ILE A 134 6.39 7.33 18.99
CA ILE A 134 7.12 6.63 17.95
C ILE A 134 6.15 5.62 17.31
N GLY A 135 5.70 5.86 16.07
CA GLY A 135 4.68 5.05 15.42
C GLY A 135 5.20 4.16 14.30
N ILE A 136 4.70 2.92 14.24
CA ILE A 136 4.77 2.07 13.05
C ILE A 136 3.36 1.75 12.57
N PHE A 137 3.11 1.97 11.26
CA PHE A 137 1.80 1.79 10.63
C PHE A 137 1.86 0.72 9.54
N GLY A 138 0.96 -0.24 9.62
CA GLY A 138 0.85 -1.32 8.64
C GLY A 138 0.59 -2.67 9.28
N ARG A 139 0.32 -3.71 8.48
CA ARG A 139 0.02 -5.06 9.00
C ARG A 139 1.12 -5.55 9.94
N VAL A 140 0.71 -6.10 11.07
CA VAL A 140 1.61 -6.71 12.06
C VAL A 140 2.08 -8.06 11.52
N ARG A 141 3.32 -8.09 11.02
CA ARG A 141 3.97 -9.31 10.51
C ARG A 141 5.49 -9.16 10.52
N TYR A 142 6.20 -10.28 10.50
CA TYR A 142 7.66 -10.33 10.58
C TYR A 142 8.35 -9.41 9.54
N SER A 143 7.91 -9.43 8.29
CA SER A 143 8.51 -8.63 7.21
C SER A 143 8.38 -7.11 7.37
N LYS A 144 7.70 -6.63 8.41
CA LYS A 144 7.58 -5.21 8.76
C LYS A 144 8.58 -4.76 9.82
N GLY A 145 9.41 -5.66 10.35
CA GLY A 145 10.46 -5.33 11.29
C GLY A 145 9.95 -4.91 12.68
N ILE A 146 8.76 -5.36 13.08
CA ILE A 146 8.19 -5.03 14.39
C ILE A 146 9.03 -5.60 15.52
N ASP A 147 9.63 -6.77 15.33
CA ASP A 147 10.57 -7.35 16.27
C ASP A 147 11.83 -6.49 16.47
N ILE A 148 12.32 -5.86 15.40
CA ILE A 148 13.45 -4.93 15.46
C ILE A 148 13.06 -3.70 16.27
N LEU A 149 11.87 -3.10 16.00
CA LEU A 149 11.36 -1.96 16.75
C LEU A 149 11.15 -2.30 18.22
N VAL A 150 10.49 -3.41 18.54
CA VAL A 150 10.25 -3.85 19.92
C VAL A 150 11.56 -4.09 20.68
N ASN A 151 12.54 -4.74 20.03
CA ASN A 151 13.85 -4.96 20.64
C ASN A 151 14.60 -3.66 20.93
N ALA A 152 14.54 -2.70 20.02
CA ALA A 152 15.13 -1.38 20.21
C ALA A 152 14.41 -0.60 21.31
N ALA A 153 13.06 -0.60 21.28
CA ALA A 153 12.23 0.08 22.27
C ALA A 153 12.47 -0.42 23.69
N ILE A 154 12.54 -1.75 23.89
CA ILE A 154 12.85 -2.34 25.21
C ILE A 154 14.18 -1.84 25.78
N LYS A 155 15.18 -1.61 24.93
CA LYS A 155 16.49 -1.11 25.36
C LYS A 155 16.49 0.40 25.65
N ILE A 156 15.70 1.17 24.91
CA ILE A 156 15.80 2.63 24.90
C ILE A 156 14.80 3.29 25.83
N LEU A 157 13.54 2.82 25.85
CA LEU A 157 12.46 3.46 26.60
C LEU A 157 12.71 3.64 28.12
N PRO A 158 13.46 2.78 28.82
CA PRO A 158 13.80 3.05 30.23
C PRO A 158 14.49 4.40 30.45
N ASN A 159 15.27 4.88 29.47
CA ASN A 159 15.99 6.16 29.54
C ASN A 159 15.17 7.37 29.02
N TYR A 160 13.98 7.13 28.44
CA TYR A 160 13.12 8.16 27.86
C TYR A 160 11.69 8.02 28.38
N PRO A 161 11.41 8.47 29.62
CA PRO A 161 10.11 8.26 30.27
C PRO A 161 8.94 8.92 29.51
N GLU A 162 9.20 9.93 28.70
CA GLU A 162 8.22 10.65 27.89
C GLU A 162 7.85 9.94 26.58
N ALA A 163 8.62 8.93 26.14
CA ALA A 163 8.40 8.30 24.86
C ALA A 163 7.47 7.07 24.94
N THR A 164 6.59 6.91 23.98
CA THR A 164 5.69 5.76 23.79
C THR A 164 5.79 5.23 22.36
N VAL A 165 5.91 3.92 22.22
CA VAL A 165 5.90 3.23 20.93
C VAL A 165 4.49 2.74 20.64
N VAL A 166 3.99 3.07 19.44
CA VAL A 166 2.64 2.72 18.99
C VAL A 166 2.73 1.85 17.74
N ILE A 167 2.12 0.68 17.79
CA ILE A 167 2.07 -0.29 16.68
C ILE A 167 0.63 -0.36 16.18
N CYS A 168 0.35 0.27 15.04
CA CYS A 168 -0.98 0.37 14.47
C CYS A 168 -1.09 -0.47 13.21
N GLY A 169 -2.04 -1.42 13.21
CA GLY A 169 -2.34 -2.24 12.05
C GLY A 169 -2.99 -3.57 12.38
N GLU A 170 -3.57 -4.16 11.37
CA GLU A 170 -4.23 -5.46 11.47
C GLU A 170 -3.20 -6.59 11.62
N THR A 171 -3.53 -7.58 12.46
CA THR A 171 -2.81 -8.86 12.54
C THR A 171 -3.67 -9.93 11.90
N GLN A 172 -3.16 -10.60 10.89
CA GLN A 172 -3.86 -11.72 10.27
C GLN A 172 -3.68 -12.99 11.11
N VAL A 173 -4.53 -14.00 10.89
CA VAL A 173 -4.54 -15.23 11.69
C VAL A 173 -3.18 -15.92 11.68
N GLU A 174 -2.52 -15.98 10.53
CA GLU A 174 -1.19 -16.56 10.35
C GLU A 174 -0.08 -15.82 11.12
N ASP A 175 -0.27 -14.52 11.41
CA ASP A 175 0.70 -13.67 12.10
C ASP A 175 0.43 -13.54 13.61
N MET A 176 -0.66 -14.15 14.15
CA MET A 176 -1.04 -14.04 15.56
C MET A 176 0.03 -14.57 16.51
N SER A 177 0.67 -15.70 16.17
CA SER A 177 1.75 -16.27 16.97
C SER A 177 2.95 -15.31 17.10
N TYR A 178 3.28 -14.62 16.01
CA TYR A 178 4.32 -13.60 15.99
C TYR A 178 3.96 -12.39 16.87
N LYS A 179 2.71 -11.88 16.77
CA LYS A 179 2.23 -10.80 17.63
C LYS A 179 2.31 -11.19 19.12
N ASN A 180 1.76 -12.35 19.49
CA ASN A 180 1.76 -12.84 20.88
C ASN A 180 3.19 -12.97 21.45
N LYS A 181 4.15 -13.41 20.61
CA LYS A 181 5.57 -13.45 21.01
C LYS A 181 6.11 -12.05 21.33
N MET A 182 5.73 -11.04 20.57
CA MET A 182 6.16 -9.66 20.82
C MET A 182 5.50 -9.11 22.08
N GLU A 183 4.19 -9.30 22.27
CA GLU A 183 3.47 -8.89 23.49
C GLU A 183 4.06 -9.52 24.76
N ASN A 184 4.34 -10.82 24.73
CA ASN A 184 5.00 -11.52 25.84
C ASN A 184 6.39 -10.95 26.15
N LYS A 185 7.14 -10.55 25.13
CA LYS A 185 8.46 -9.94 25.31
C LYS A 185 8.36 -8.55 25.93
N ILE A 186 7.40 -7.75 25.50
CA ILE A 186 7.11 -6.42 26.03
C ILE A 186 6.70 -6.53 27.50
N LYS A 187 5.79 -7.46 27.83
CA LYS A 187 5.32 -7.72 29.18
C LYS A 187 6.46 -8.15 30.13
N LYS A 188 7.36 -9.04 29.66
CA LYS A 188 8.54 -9.44 30.44
C LYS A 188 9.49 -8.27 30.74
N ALA A 189 9.47 -7.24 29.92
CA ALA A 189 10.24 -6.01 30.11
C ALA A 189 9.50 -4.95 30.95
N ASN A 190 8.27 -5.21 31.40
CA ASN A 190 7.38 -4.26 32.10
C ASN A 190 7.15 -2.96 31.32
N LEU A 191 6.99 -3.06 29.99
CA LEU A 191 6.80 -1.93 29.08
C LEU A 191 5.48 -2.00 28.31
N ASP A 192 4.53 -2.82 28.75
CA ASP A 192 3.23 -3.01 28.11
C ASP A 192 2.35 -1.76 28.11
N ASN A 193 2.58 -0.84 29.03
CA ASN A 193 1.96 0.50 29.04
C ASN A 193 2.66 1.52 28.12
N ARG A 194 3.79 1.18 27.50
CA ARG A 194 4.62 2.11 26.71
C ARG A 194 4.98 1.59 25.31
N ILE A 195 4.72 0.31 25.05
CA ILE A 195 4.80 -0.30 23.70
C ILE A 195 3.43 -0.92 23.44
N ILE A 196 2.61 -0.21 22.69
CA ILE A 196 1.17 -0.44 22.62
C ILE A 196 0.76 -0.90 21.22
N PHE A 197 0.08 -2.06 21.14
CA PHE A 197 -0.59 -2.50 19.90
C PHE A 197 -2.01 -1.92 19.86
N LEU A 198 -2.27 -0.99 18.94
CA LEU A 198 -3.59 -0.38 18.77
C LEU A 198 -4.55 -1.21 17.90
N GLY A 199 -4.03 -2.25 17.23
CA GLY A 199 -4.83 -2.99 16.26
C GLY A 199 -5.12 -2.19 14.99
N LYS A 200 -6.12 -2.65 14.22
CA LYS A 200 -6.58 -1.95 13.03
C LYS A 200 -7.39 -0.71 13.44
N LYS A 201 -7.04 0.41 12.87
CA LYS A 201 -7.76 1.67 13.02
C LYS A 201 -8.40 2.08 11.70
N THR A 202 -9.51 2.80 11.75
CA THR A 202 -10.09 3.45 10.60
C THR A 202 -9.27 4.70 10.23
N PHE A 203 -9.62 5.34 9.15
CA PHE A 203 -8.91 6.55 8.74
C PHE A 203 -9.32 7.78 9.55
N GLU A 204 -10.42 7.72 10.26
CA GLU A 204 -10.92 8.77 11.15
C GLU A 204 -10.30 8.69 12.56
N GLU A 205 -9.84 7.50 12.94
CA GLU A 205 -9.13 7.21 14.20
C GLU A 205 -7.61 7.38 14.04
#